data_27d29d5c18a2ee9c7c85615b86775b5f
#
_entry.id   27d29d5c18a2ee9c7c85615b86775b5f
#
_cell.length_a   1.000
_cell.length_b   1.000
_cell.length_c   1.000
_cell.angle_alpha   90.00
_cell.angle_beta   90.00
_cell.angle_gamma   90.00
#
_symmetry.space_group_name_H-M   'P 1'
#
loop_
_entity.id
_entity.type
_entity.pdbx_description
1 polymer ?
#
loop_
_entity_poly.entity_id
_entity_poly.type
_entity_poly.pdbx_seq_one_letter_code
_entity_poly.pdbx_strand_id
1 'polypeptide(L)'
;VDNGTDYTLIALGIRGNFYRREWGGNTVVGSSGDHEGFTLASAQALDYLKQYISDNSIMGPVKLWITGYSRSASVANLVAAQLDRGYELGSAKLMRHDLYCYCFEPPMGTTADDTDALIFRNIHNVINENDLITYVLFDKWGFSRYGTDHSYPTRGDADYEQLKAAMVEEFNTIPNNGGEYSIDDFKYIGISSSAPGSKMTQKQYFKLLTEAMTTDFVSSREDYVENVQDSLSEVVAVWFDRKQ
;
A
#
# COMPACT_ATOMS: atom_id res chain seq x y z
N VAL A 1 -27.06 -11.05 0.36
CA VAL A 1 -27.63 -11.84 1.49
C VAL A 1 -26.64 -12.97 1.79
N ASP A 2 -26.25 -13.11 3.02
CA ASP A 2 -25.33 -14.16 3.47
C ASP A 2 -26.02 -14.93 4.63
N ASN A 3 -26.17 -16.25 4.47
CA ASN A 3 -26.89 -17.11 5.43
C ASN A 3 -28.27 -16.58 5.85
N GLY A 4 -28.99 -15.93 4.93
CA GLY A 4 -30.30 -15.34 5.19
C GLY A 4 -30.28 -13.97 5.90
N THR A 5 -29.12 -13.38 6.12
CA THR A 5 -28.96 -12.05 6.70
C THR A 5 -28.68 -11.04 5.58
N ASP A 6 -29.46 -9.97 5.56
CA ASP A 6 -29.19 -8.84 4.66
C ASP A 6 -28.01 -8.02 5.17
N TYR A 7 -27.13 -7.62 4.26
CA TYR A 7 -25.99 -6.74 4.55
C TYR A 7 -25.78 -5.72 3.42
N THR A 8 -25.14 -4.63 3.74
CA THR A 8 -24.65 -3.65 2.76
C THR A 8 -23.19 -3.92 2.47
N LEU A 9 -22.85 -4.14 1.19
CA LEU A 9 -21.45 -4.19 0.75
C LEU A 9 -20.97 -2.78 0.43
N ILE A 10 -19.88 -2.35 1.08
CA ILE A 10 -19.20 -1.08 0.81
C ILE A 10 -17.82 -1.40 0.24
N ALA A 11 -17.50 -0.81 -0.91
CA ALA A 11 -16.16 -0.84 -1.46
C ALA A 11 -15.51 0.55 -1.31
N LEU A 12 -14.40 0.61 -0.58
CA LEU A 12 -13.61 1.81 -0.36
C LEU A 12 -12.30 1.72 -1.16
N GLY A 13 -12.27 2.34 -2.32
CA GLY A 13 -11.04 2.53 -3.10
C GLY A 13 -10.34 3.82 -2.66
N ILE A 14 -9.16 3.70 -2.06
CA ILE A 14 -8.35 4.87 -1.69
C ILE A 14 -7.42 5.17 -2.85
N ARG A 15 -7.62 6.32 -3.48
CA ARG A 15 -6.83 6.77 -4.61
C ARG A 15 -5.81 7.79 -4.17
N GLY A 16 -4.55 7.55 -4.51
CA GLY A 16 -3.52 8.60 -4.49
C GLY A 16 -3.87 9.65 -5.55
N ASN A 17 -3.91 10.91 -5.15
CA ASN A 17 -4.29 12.00 -6.04
C ASN A 17 -3.14 13.01 -6.11
N PHE A 18 -2.83 13.48 -7.33
CA PHE A 18 -1.89 14.57 -7.61
C PHE A 18 -0.59 14.54 -6.79
N TYR A 19 0.35 13.72 -7.18
CA TYR A 19 1.70 13.55 -6.61
C TYR A 19 2.35 14.83 -6.06
N ARG A 20 2.07 16.00 -6.63
CA ARG A 20 2.66 17.26 -6.18
C ARG A 20 2.11 17.80 -4.85
N ARG A 21 0.86 17.45 -4.47
CA ARG A 21 0.24 17.93 -3.22
C ARG A 21 0.38 16.94 -2.08
N GLU A 22 0.46 15.66 -2.40
CA GLU A 22 0.55 14.58 -1.41
C GLU A 22 1.99 14.22 -1.08
N TRP A 23 2.94 14.63 -1.93
CA TRP A 23 4.35 14.29 -1.76
C TRP A 23 4.91 14.79 -0.42
N GLY A 24 4.54 15.98 0.03
CA GLY A 24 4.90 16.49 1.34
C GLY A 24 4.44 15.58 2.50
N GLY A 25 3.26 14.97 2.38
CA GLY A 25 2.76 14.02 3.37
C GLY A 25 3.54 12.69 3.41
N ASN A 26 4.27 12.32 2.35
CA ASN A 26 5.10 11.12 2.34
C ASN A 26 6.36 11.26 3.20
N THR A 27 6.76 12.48 3.48
CA THR A 27 7.98 12.80 4.21
C THR A 27 7.73 13.16 5.67
N VAL A 28 6.47 13.27 6.09
CA VAL A 28 6.08 13.52 7.49
C VAL A 28 5.97 12.18 8.23
N VAL A 29 7.11 11.68 8.70
CA VAL A 29 7.22 10.35 9.33
C VAL A 29 6.68 10.34 10.75
N GLY A 30 6.75 11.47 11.46
CA GLY A 30 6.40 11.55 12.87
C GLY A 30 7.51 11.07 13.80
N SER A 31 7.28 11.15 15.10
CA SER A 31 8.29 10.83 16.14
C SER A 31 8.19 9.40 16.67
N SER A 32 7.06 8.72 16.47
CA SER A 32 6.82 7.34 16.93
C SER A 32 5.53 6.78 16.34
N GLY A 33 5.38 5.46 16.35
CA GLY A 33 4.16 4.78 15.94
C GLY A 33 3.95 4.78 14.41
N ASP A 34 2.71 4.94 14.00
CA ASP A 34 2.35 4.98 12.58
C ASP A 34 2.90 6.23 11.90
N HIS A 35 3.22 6.11 10.63
CA HIS A 35 3.68 7.22 9.79
C HIS A 35 2.67 8.36 9.78
N GLU A 36 3.05 9.53 10.28
CA GLU A 36 2.13 10.64 10.57
C GLU A 36 1.35 11.09 9.32
N GLY A 37 2.02 11.26 8.18
CA GLY A 37 1.37 11.66 6.94
C GLY A 37 0.37 10.62 6.40
N PHE A 38 0.59 9.33 6.64
CA PHE A 38 -0.39 8.28 6.31
C PHE A 38 -1.52 8.23 7.35
N THR A 39 -1.22 8.45 8.61
CA THR A 39 -2.20 8.54 9.69
C THR A 39 -3.20 9.67 9.46
N LEU A 40 -2.72 10.85 9.10
CA LEU A 40 -3.60 11.98 8.76
C LEU A 40 -4.52 11.65 7.58
N ALA A 41 -3.99 11.00 6.55
CA ALA A 41 -4.79 10.58 5.41
C ALA A 41 -5.77 9.45 5.75
N SER A 42 -5.40 8.52 6.63
CA SER A 42 -6.29 7.45 7.09
C SER A 42 -7.45 7.99 7.93
N ALA A 43 -7.20 8.99 8.79
CA ALA A 43 -8.24 9.65 9.55
C ALA A 43 -9.27 10.34 8.62
N GLN A 44 -8.80 11.03 7.59
CA GLN A 44 -9.69 11.63 6.58
C GLN A 44 -10.52 10.59 5.82
N ALA A 45 -9.92 9.44 5.49
CA ALA A 45 -10.64 8.35 4.82
C ALA A 45 -11.72 7.73 5.73
N LEU A 46 -11.44 7.58 7.02
CA LEU A 46 -12.40 7.09 8.01
C LEU A 46 -13.54 8.10 8.24
N ASP A 47 -13.23 9.38 8.33
CA ASP A 47 -14.25 10.43 8.46
C ASP A 47 -15.16 10.46 7.23
N TYR A 48 -14.58 10.35 6.02
CA TYR A 48 -15.34 10.25 4.79
C TYR A 48 -16.25 9.02 4.77
N LEU A 49 -15.74 7.86 5.20
CA LEU A 49 -16.53 6.62 5.26
C LEU A 49 -17.70 6.76 6.26
N LYS A 50 -17.45 7.34 7.43
CA LYS A 50 -18.53 7.64 8.40
C LYS A 50 -19.58 8.56 7.83
N GLN A 51 -19.16 9.63 7.17
CA GLN A 51 -20.06 10.58 6.54
C GLN A 51 -20.90 9.90 5.45
N TYR A 52 -20.26 9.10 4.60
CA TYR A 52 -20.94 8.32 3.56
C TYR A 52 -22.02 7.39 4.14
N ILE A 53 -21.69 6.66 5.21
CA ILE A 53 -22.62 5.79 5.92
C ILE A 53 -23.81 6.58 6.46
N SER A 54 -23.56 7.73 7.06
CA SER A 54 -24.59 8.61 7.59
C SER A 54 -25.50 9.18 6.49
N ASP A 55 -24.91 9.74 5.44
CA ASP A 55 -25.65 10.39 4.35
C ASP A 55 -26.52 9.42 3.56
N ASN A 56 -26.11 8.17 3.48
CA ASN A 56 -26.87 7.12 2.81
C ASN A 56 -27.75 6.30 3.77
N SER A 57 -27.84 6.71 5.05
CA SER A 57 -28.66 6.03 6.07
C SER A 57 -28.34 4.52 6.16
N ILE A 58 -27.08 4.13 6.00
CA ILE A 58 -26.66 2.73 6.09
C ILE A 58 -26.69 2.30 7.56
N MET A 59 -27.52 1.32 7.84
CA MET A 59 -27.74 0.80 9.19
C MET A 59 -27.58 -0.71 9.21
N GLY A 60 -27.11 -1.25 10.34
CA GLY A 60 -26.99 -2.70 10.52
C GLY A 60 -25.73 -3.30 9.90
N PRO A 61 -25.77 -4.59 9.50
CA PRO A 61 -24.59 -5.31 9.06
C PRO A 61 -24.00 -4.74 7.76
N VAL A 62 -22.68 -4.51 7.75
CA VAL A 62 -21.94 -4.12 6.55
C VAL A 62 -20.76 -5.07 6.32
N LYS A 63 -20.48 -5.34 5.06
CA LYS A 63 -19.20 -5.91 4.62
C LYS A 63 -18.40 -4.81 3.95
N LEU A 64 -17.15 -4.68 4.33
CA LEU A 64 -16.27 -3.61 3.86
C LEU A 64 -15.08 -4.18 3.13
N TRP A 65 -14.93 -3.79 1.88
CA TRP A 65 -13.75 -4.05 1.09
C TRP A 65 -12.95 -2.77 0.90
N ILE A 66 -11.68 -2.79 1.30
CA ILE A 66 -10.78 -1.66 1.21
C ILE A 66 -9.64 -2.00 0.27
N THR A 67 -9.25 -1.06 -0.57
CA THR A 67 -8.09 -1.23 -1.43
C THR A 67 -7.39 0.09 -1.72
N GLY A 68 -6.11 0.01 -2.02
CA GLY A 68 -5.28 1.13 -2.45
C GLY A 68 -4.02 0.65 -3.17
N TYR A 69 -3.34 1.57 -3.85
CA TYR A 69 -2.08 1.31 -4.54
C TYR A 69 -1.01 2.31 -4.10
N SER A 70 0.24 1.85 -3.93
CA SER A 70 1.38 2.68 -3.53
C SER A 70 1.10 3.42 -2.21
N ARG A 71 1.32 4.72 -2.10
CA ARG A 71 1.00 5.53 -0.91
C ARG A 71 -0.41 5.27 -0.36
N SER A 72 -1.41 5.21 -1.23
CA SER A 72 -2.79 4.96 -0.79
C SER A 72 -3.03 3.53 -0.31
N ALA A 73 -2.17 2.59 -0.66
CA ALA A 73 -2.18 1.25 -0.07
C ALA A 73 -1.74 1.28 1.40
N SER A 74 -0.72 2.07 1.76
CA SER A 74 -0.36 2.28 3.16
C SER A 74 -1.47 2.97 3.95
N VAL A 75 -2.15 3.94 3.34
CA VAL A 75 -3.34 4.55 3.96
C VAL A 75 -4.45 3.52 4.15
N ALA A 76 -4.72 2.65 3.16
CA ALA A 76 -5.69 1.56 3.26
C ALA A 76 -5.34 0.57 4.37
N ASN A 77 -4.04 0.23 4.49
CA ASN A 77 -3.50 -0.63 5.55
C ASN A 77 -3.79 -0.05 6.94
N LEU A 78 -3.50 1.24 7.16
CA LEU A 78 -3.78 1.91 8.43
C LEU A 78 -5.28 2.06 8.70
N VAL A 79 -6.10 2.34 7.69
CA VAL A 79 -7.58 2.37 7.83
C VAL A 79 -8.10 1.03 8.31
N ALA A 80 -7.68 -0.06 7.66
CA ALA A 80 -8.10 -1.40 8.04
C ALA A 80 -7.62 -1.76 9.45
N ALA A 81 -6.39 -1.45 9.82
CA ALA A 81 -5.86 -1.72 11.15
C ALA A 81 -6.64 -0.96 12.25
N GLN A 82 -7.03 0.29 12.00
CA GLN A 82 -7.86 1.05 12.95
C GLN A 82 -9.26 0.43 13.12
N LEU A 83 -9.85 -0.05 12.03
CA LEU A 83 -11.14 -0.76 12.07
C LEU A 83 -11.04 -2.09 12.82
N ASP A 84 -9.98 -2.86 12.61
CA ASP A 84 -9.72 -4.11 13.34
C ASP A 84 -9.47 -3.89 14.83
N ARG A 85 -8.94 -2.73 15.20
CA ARG A 85 -8.80 -2.28 16.59
C ARG A 85 -10.09 -1.72 17.20
N GLY A 86 -11.18 -1.72 16.45
CA GLY A 86 -12.50 -1.37 16.94
C GLY A 86 -12.94 0.07 16.69
N TYR A 87 -12.35 0.73 15.67
CA TYR A 87 -12.88 2.03 15.25
C TYR A 87 -14.31 1.89 14.74
N GLU A 88 -15.24 2.65 15.33
CA GLU A 88 -16.66 2.54 15.06
C GLU A 88 -17.12 3.38 13.87
N LEU A 89 -17.93 2.79 13.00
CA LEU A 89 -18.49 3.40 11.80
C LEU A 89 -19.94 3.96 12.00
N GLY A 90 -20.25 4.44 13.19
CA GLY A 90 -21.55 5.03 13.49
C GLY A 90 -22.67 3.96 13.54
N SER A 91 -23.69 4.10 12.67
CA SER A 91 -24.84 3.17 12.62
C SER A 91 -24.55 1.84 11.92
N ALA A 92 -23.46 1.75 11.16
CA ALA A 92 -23.05 0.53 10.51
C ALA A 92 -22.39 -0.44 11.52
N LYS A 93 -22.71 -1.72 11.38
CA LYS A 93 -22.14 -2.80 12.20
C LYS A 93 -21.16 -3.61 11.37
N LEU A 94 -19.89 -3.28 11.50
CA LEU A 94 -18.80 -4.02 10.86
C LEU A 94 -18.30 -5.08 11.82
N MET A 95 -18.35 -6.33 11.39
CA MET A 95 -17.70 -7.42 12.10
C MET A 95 -16.31 -7.65 11.47
N ARG A 96 -15.33 -8.04 12.30
CA ARG A 96 -13.94 -8.23 11.82
C ARG A 96 -13.83 -9.19 10.63
N HIS A 97 -14.60 -10.27 10.61
CA HIS A 97 -14.61 -11.23 9.50
C HIS A 97 -15.31 -10.70 8.23
N ASP A 98 -15.92 -9.53 8.29
CA ASP A 98 -16.56 -8.83 7.17
C ASP A 98 -15.71 -7.65 6.66
N LEU A 99 -14.49 -7.49 7.17
CA LEU A 99 -13.51 -6.53 6.69
C LEU A 99 -12.47 -7.25 5.82
N TYR A 100 -12.25 -6.75 4.61
CA TYR A 100 -11.29 -7.26 3.64
C TYR A 100 -10.44 -6.11 3.12
N CYS A 101 -9.13 -6.18 3.29
CA CYS A 101 -8.22 -5.15 2.81
C CYS A 101 -7.15 -5.73 1.90
N TYR A 102 -7.02 -5.17 0.71
CA TYR A 102 -5.99 -5.51 -0.26
C TYR A 102 -5.18 -4.27 -0.61
N CYS A 103 -3.93 -4.28 -0.17
CA CYS A 103 -2.98 -3.19 -0.34
C CYS A 103 -1.97 -3.58 -1.43
N PHE A 104 -1.95 -2.84 -2.53
CA PHE A 104 -1.03 -3.11 -3.64
C PHE A 104 0.19 -2.20 -3.57
N GLU A 105 1.37 -2.81 -3.49
CA GLU A 105 2.67 -2.11 -3.39
C GLU A 105 2.72 -1.07 -2.24
N PRO A 106 2.26 -1.41 -1.02
CA PRO A 106 2.26 -0.46 0.08
C PRO A 106 3.69 -0.18 0.57
N PRO A 107 4.11 1.08 0.72
CA PRO A 107 5.22 1.42 1.61
C PRO A 107 4.96 0.93 3.04
N MET A 108 6.01 0.72 3.82
CA MET A 108 5.87 0.45 5.25
C MET A 108 5.28 1.66 5.95
N GLY A 109 4.37 1.49 6.91
CA GLY A 109 3.59 2.60 7.47
C GLY A 109 3.50 2.64 8.98
N THR A 110 4.06 1.66 9.69
CA THR A 110 3.94 1.56 11.14
C THR A 110 5.21 1.04 11.81
N THR A 111 5.44 1.45 13.04
CA THR A 111 6.47 0.89 13.92
C THR A 111 5.86 0.09 15.08
N ALA A 112 4.63 -0.36 14.96
CA ALA A 112 3.98 -1.21 15.95
C ALA A 112 4.59 -2.62 15.98
N ASP A 113 4.70 -3.21 17.17
CA ASP A 113 5.30 -4.53 17.36
C ASP A 113 4.32 -5.69 17.06
N ASP A 114 3.01 -5.40 16.95
CA ASP A 114 1.94 -6.38 16.81
C ASP A 114 1.36 -6.49 15.38
N THR A 115 2.12 -6.09 14.38
CA THR A 115 1.64 -5.96 12.99
C THR A 115 1.19 -7.27 12.35
N ASP A 116 1.68 -8.41 12.81
CA ASP A 116 1.35 -9.76 12.37
C ASP A 116 0.27 -10.42 13.25
N ALA A 117 -0.30 -9.69 14.21
CA ALA A 117 -1.31 -10.22 15.11
C ALA A 117 -2.52 -10.78 14.33
N LEU A 118 -3.13 -11.85 14.85
CA LEU A 118 -4.28 -12.51 14.21
C LEU A 118 -5.46 -11.59 13.93
N ILE A 119 -5.54 -10.44 14.61
CA ILE A 119 -6.59 -9.46 14.35
C ILE A 119 -6.46 -8.80 12.97
N PHE A 120 -5.26 -8.78 12.37
CA PHE A 120 -4.97 -8.14 11.09
C PHE A 120 -4.87 -9.13 9.91
N ARG A 121 -5.23 -10.42 10.11
CA ARG A 121 -5.11 -11.46 9.08
C ARG A 121 -5.96 -11.23 7.82
N ASN A 122 -6.90 -10.30 7.87
CA ASN A 122 -7.76 -9.86 6.78
C ASN A 122 -7.14 -8.72 5.96
N ILE A 123 -5.95 -8.27 6.34
CA ILE A 123 -5.15 -7.29 5.61
C ILE A 123 -4.10 -8.04 4.80
N HIS A 124 -4.15 -7.88 3.49
CA HIS A 124 -3.26 -8.53 2.54
C HIS A 124 -2.45 -7.48 1.78
N ASN A 125 -1.14 -7.50 1.96
CA ASN A 125 -0.21 -6.63 1.25
C ASN A 125 0.35 -7.41 0.06
N VAL A 126 0.09 -6.94 -1.14
CA VAL A 126 0.57 -7.56 -2.39
C VAL A 126 1.79 -6.79 -2.85
N ILE A 127 2.95 -7.45 -2.89
CA ILE A 127 4.26 -6.83 -3.00
C ILE A 127 5.01 -7.36 -4.21
N ASN A 128 5.50 -6.44 -5.04
CA ASN A 128 6.52 -6.73 -6.01
C ASN A 128 7.90 -6.47 -5.38
N GLU A 129 8.67 -7.50 -5.17
CA GLU A 129 10.00 -7.39 -4.55
C GLU A 129 10.99 -6.54 -5.36
N ASN A 130 10.68 -6.25 -6.63
CA ASN A 130 11.47 -5.35 -7.46
C ASN A 130 10.99 -3.89 -7.40
N ASP A 131 9.92 -3.59 -6.64
CA ASP A 131 9.47 -2.22 -6.43
C ASP A 131 10.15 -1.61 -5.20
N LEU A 132 10.96 -0.59 -5.42
CA LEU A 132 11.65 0.13 -4.35
C LEU A 132 10.67 0.75 -3.34
N ILE A 133 9.48 1.15 -3.77
CA ILE A 133 8.49 1.83 -2.93
C ILE A 133 8.05 0.95 -1.76
N THR A 134 7.98 -0.35 -1.96
CA THR A 134 7.59 -1.29 -0.90
C THR A 134 8.60 -1.36 0.25
N TYR A 135 9.83 -0.92 0.02
CA TYR A 135 10.90 -0.87 1.02
C TYR A 135 11.11 0.53 1.62
N VAL A 136 10.35 1.53 1.18
CA VAL A 136 10.42 2.88 1.75
C VAL A 136 9.89 2.86 3.17
N LEU A 137 10.54 3.65 4.05
CA LEU A 137 10.41 3.63 5.51
C LEU A 137 10.96 2.34 6.14
N PHE A 138 12.02 1.85 5.64
CA PHE A 138 12.90 0.72 5.97
C PHE A 138 12.61 -0.03 7.29
N ASP A 139 12.68 -1.35 7.21
CA ASP A 139 12.62 -2.27 8.36
C ASP A 139 13.71 -1.98 9.42
N LYS A 140 14.88 -1.54 8.98
CA LYS A 140 15.97 -1.11 9.89
C LYS A 140 15.58 0.04 10.82
N TRP A 141 14.59 0.82 10.45
CA TRP A 141 14.04 1.89 11.30
C TRP A 141 12.83 1.42 12.12
N GLY A 142 12.58 0.11 12.12
CA GLY A 142 11.47 -0.51 12.82
C GLY A 142 10.14 -0.36 12.10
N PHE A 143 10.12 0.07 10.83
CA PHE A 143 8.87 0.14 10.08
C PHE A 143 8.47 -1.21 9.51
N SER A 144 7.16 -1.43 9.46
CA SER A 144 6.50 -2.62 8.93
C SER A 144 5.11 -2.26 8.37
N ARG A 145 4.29 -3.27 8.08
CA ARG A 145 2.90 -3.16 7.65
C ARG A 145 2.02 -4.06 8.48
N TYR A 146 0.78 -3.67 8.72
CA TYR A 146 -0.19 -4.56 9.34
C TYR A 146 -0.61 -5.65 8.35
N GLY A 147 -0.82 -6.87 8.85
CA GLY A 147 -1.33 -7.99 8.08
C GLY A 147 -0.25 -8.89 7.49
N THR A 148 -0.56 -9.48 6.34
CA THR A 148 0.29 -10.48 5.69
C THR A 148 0.82 -9.96 4.37
N ASP A 149 2.13 -10.06 4.19
CA ASP A 149 2.80 -9.74 2.93
C ASP A 149 2.74 -10.94 1.98
N HIS A 150 2.33 -10.71 0.74
CA HIS A 150 2.28 -11.66 -0.36
C HIS A 150 3.14 -11.14 -1.51
N SER A 151 4.30 -11.74 -1.70
CA SER A 151 5.19 -11.36 -2.79
C SER A 151 4.74 -11.95 -4.12
N TYR A 152 4.77 -11.14 -5.17
CA TYR A 152 4.65 -11.65 -6.53
C TYR A 152 5.88 -12.50 -6.89
N PRO A 153 5.69 -13.58 -7.64
CA PRO A 153 6.82 -14.31 -8.20
C PRO A 153 7.62 -13.43 -9.15
N THR A 154 8.93 -13.53 -9.07
CA THR A 154 9.88 -12.82 -9.94
C THR A 154 10.33 -13.71 -11.09
N ARG A 155 10.88 -13.14 -12.15
CA ARG A 155 11.37 -13.91 -13.30
C ARG A 155 12.44 -14.96 -12.95
N GLY A 156 13.07 -14.85 -11.77
CA GLY A 156 14.05 -15.84 -11.28
C GLY A 156 13.42 -17.05 -10.61
N ASP A 157 12.14 -16.99 -10.28
CA ASP A 157 11.45 -18.07 -9.59
C ASP A 157 11.09 -19.21 -10.55
N ALA A 158 11.23 -20.44 -10.08
CA ALA A 158 11.09 -21.63 -10.92
C ALA A 158 9.67 -21.78 -11.53
N ASP A 159 8.66 -21.26 -10.87
CA ASP A 159 7.25 -21.34 -11.26
C ASP A 159 6.70 -20.05 -11.90
N TYR A 160 7.56 -19.04 -12.11
CA TYR A 160 7.14 -17.75 -12.64
C TYR A 160 6.32 -17.86 -13.92
N GLU A 161 6.79 -18.61 -14.92
CA GLU A 161 6.09 -18.72 -16.21
C GLU A 161 4.75 -19.47 -16.08
N GLN A 162 4.66 -20.45 -15.17
CA GLN A 162 3.42 -21.16 -14.89
C GLN A 162 2.40 -20.23 -14.20
N LEU A 163 2.82 -19.50 -13.19
CA LEU A 163 1.95 -18.55 -12.44
C LEU A 163 1.50 -17.40 -13.34
N LYS A 164 2.40 -16.89 -14.19
CA LYS A 164 2.06 -15.88 -15.19
C LYS A 164 1.02 -16.40 -16.18
N ALA A 165 1.17 -17.63 -16.69
CA ALA A 165 0.21 -18.22 -17.61
C ALA A 165 -1.18 -18.41 -16.94
N ALA A 166 -1.21 -18.86 -15.68
CA ALA A 166 -2.45 -18.99 -14.91
C ALA A 166 -3.13 -17.64 -14.69
N MET A 167 -2.35 -16.58 -14.38
CA MET A 167 -2.87 -15.22 -14.23
C MET A 167 -3.49 -14.70 -15.53
N VAL A 168 -2.85 -14.96 -16.68
CA VAL A 168 -3.37 -14.58 -18.00
C VAL A 168 -4.68 -15.31 -18.29
N GLU A 169 -4.73 -16.60 -18.01
CA GLU A 169 -5.94 -17.41 -18.20
C GLU A 169 -7.09 -16.86 -17.36
N GLU A 170 -6.85 -16.63 -16.06
CA GLU A 170 -7.83 -16.06 -15.15
C GLU A 170 -8.31 -14.68 -15.61
N PHE A 171 -7.38 -13.78 -16.00
CA PHE A 171 -7.71 -12.46 -16.50
C PHE A 171 -8.66 -12.52 -17.71
N ASN A 172 -8.44 -13.47 -18.62
CA ASN A 172 -9.26 -13.63 -19.82
C ASN A 172 -10.66 -14.20 -19.51
N THR A 173 -10.88 -14.77 -18.32
CA THR A 173 -12.20 -15.24 -17.88
C THR A 173 -13.08 -14.13 -17.32
N ILE A 174 -12.50 -12.97 -16.96
CA ILE A 174 -13.24 -11.84 -16.39
C ILE A 174 -14.18 -11.24 -17.45
N PRO A 175 -15.51 -11.27 -17.25
CA PRO A 175 -16.44 -10.68 -18.19
C PRO A 175 -16.20 -9.17 -18.33
N ASN A 176 -16.16 -8.68 -19.56
CA ASN A 176 -15.98 -7.27 -19.88
C ASN A 176 -14.64 -6.66 -19.38
N ASN A 177 -13.57 -7.44 -19.36
CA ASN A 177 -12.23 -6.92 -19.09
C ASN A 177 -11.76 -5.84 -20.10
N GLY A 178 -12.69 -5.23 -20.81
CA GLY A 178 -12.45 -4.20 -21.82
C GLY A 178 -12.18 -4.76 -23.23
N GLY A 179 -12.01 -6.07 -23.39
CA GLY A 179 -11.88 -6.78 -24.69
C GLY A 179 -10.64 -6.41 -25.52
N GLU A 180 -9.89 -5.41 -25.09
CA GLU A 180 -8.80 -4.82 -25.88
C GLU A 180 -7.44 -4.90 -25.18
N TYR A 181 -7.36 -5.39 -23.93
CA TYR A 181 -6.10 -5.49 -23.20
C TYR A 181 -5.52 -6.89 -23.33
N SER A 182 -4.38 -7.00 -23.99
CA SER A 182 -3.56 -8.20 -23.89
C SER A 182 -2.65 -8.10 -22.65
N ILE A 183 -2.21 -9.24 -22.12
CA ILE A 183 -1.20 -9.25 -21.04
C ILE A 183 0.06 -8.49 -21.45
N ASP A 184 0.31 -8.38 -22.77
CA ASP A 184 1.43 -7.64 -23.33
C ASP A 184 1.29 -6.14 -23.14
N ASP A 185 0.06 -5.64 -22.99
CA ASP A 185 -0.23 -4.24 -22.69
C ASP A 185 0.15 -3.89 -21.24
N PHE A 186 0.21 -4.88 -20.34
CA PHE A 186 0.66 -4.73 -18.97
C PHE A 186 2.17 -4.89 -18.78
N LYS A 187 2.92 -5.26 -19.82
CA LYS A 187 4.38 -5.44 -19.73
C LYS A 187 5.16 -4.20 -19.31
N TYR A 188 4.54 -3.04 -19.29
CA TYR A 188 5.21 -1.76 -19.13
C TYR A 188 4.52 -0.79 -18.17
N ILE A 189 3.72 -1.28 -17.23
CA ILE A 189 3.41 -0.50 -16.03
C ILE A 189 4.61 -0.51 -15.05
N GLY A 190 5.77 -0.89 -15.52
CA GLY A 190 7.04 -0.51 -14.94
C GLY A 190 7.42 0.84 -15.50
N ILE A 191 8.15 1.63 -14.74
CA ILE A 191 8.75 2.91 -15.11
C ILE A 191 8.99 2.94 -16.63
N SER A 192 8.14 3.67 -17.35
CA SER A 192 8.23 3.70 -18.80
C SER A 192 9.65 4.08 -19.21
N SER A 193 10.13 3.55 -20.32
CA SER A 193 11.45 3.89 -20.86
C SER A 193 11.64 5.40 -21.10
N SER A 194 10.56 6.16 -21.08
CA SER A 194 10.53 7.63 -21.12
C SER A 194 10.49 8.29 -19.76
N ALA A 195 10.28 7.54 -18.65
CA ALA A 195 10.37 8.11 -17.32
C ALA A 195 11.82 8.53 -17.01
N PRO A 196 12.02 9.66 -16.34
CA PRO A 196 13.38 10.13 -16.00
C PRO A 196 14.25 9.06 -15.32
N GLY A 197 13.64 8.17 -14.53
CA GLY A 197 14.33 7.08 -13.84
C GLY A 197 14.87 5.96 -14.74
N SER A 198 14.31 5.74 -15.94
CA SER A 198 14.73 4.62 -16.79
C SER A 198 16.14 4.77 -17.38
N LYS A 199 16.69 5.98 -17.35
CA LYS A 199 18.03 6.32 -17.83
C LYS A 199 18.97 6.79 -16.73
N MET A 200 18.51 6.79 -15.48
CA MET A 200 19.30 7.19 -14.34
C MET A 200 20.27 6.08 -13.95
N THR A 201 21.49 6.46 -13.65
CA THR A 201 22.42 5.57 -12.96
C THR A 201 21.96 5.37 -11.51
N GLN A 202 22.39 4.28 -10.87
CA GLN A 202 22.15 4.02 -9.44
C GLN A 202 22.47 5.26 -8.59
N LYS A 203 23.60 5.91 -8.84
CA LYS A 203 24.02 7.11 -8.10
C LYS A 203 23.06 8.30 -8.28
N GLN A 204 22.54 8.49 -9.50
CA GLN A 204 21.55 9.56 -9.76
C GLN A 204 20.21 9.28 -9.09
N TYR A 205 19.77 8.02 -9.12
CA TYR A 205 18.54 7.60 -8.46
C TYR A 205 18.64 7.74 -6.94
N PHE A 206 19.77 7.31 -6.37
CA PHE A 206 20.07 7.48 -4.95
C PHE A 206 20.07 8.96 -4.55
N LYS A 207 20.75 9.81 -5.34
CA LYS A 207 20.78 11.25 -5.08
C LYS A 207 19.35 11.85 -5.10
N LEU A 208 18.54 11.50 -6.10
CA LEU A 208 17.16 11.99 -6.21
C LEU A 208 16.31 11.56 -5.02
N LEU A 209 16.39 10.29 -4.62
CA LEU A 209 15.68 9.78 -3.45
C LEU A 209 16.15 10.45 -2.16
N THR A 210 17.45 10.58 -1.98
CA THR A 210 18.04 11.24 -0.81
C THR A 210 17.59 12.70 -0.73
N GLU A 211 17.63 13.44 -1.84
CA GLU A 211 17.15 14.83 -1.89
C GLU A 211 15.65 14.93 -1.60
N ALA A 212 14.84 14.07 -2.21
CA ALA A 212 13.39 14.06 -1.98
C ALA A 212 13.04 13.71 -0.53
N MET A 213 13.78 12.80 0.08
CA MET A 213 13.54 12.37 1.46
C MET A 213 14.16 13.29 2.50
N THR A 214 15.29 13.95 2.23
CA THR A 214 15.97 14.82 3.21
C THR A 214 15.47 16.26 3.22
N THR A 215 14.85 16.73 2.15
CA THR A 215 14.38 18.13 2.07
C THR A 215 13.26 18.42 3.07
N ASP A 216 12.44 17.44 3.42
CA ASP A 216 11.28 17.59 4.29
C ASP A 216 11.40 16.84 5.64
N PHE A 217 12.47 16.08 5.85
CA PHE A 217 12.64 15.20 7.02
C PHE A 217 13.21 15.86 8.28
N VAL A 218 13.70 17.07 8.16
CA VAL A 218 14.57 17.72 9.16
C VAL A 218 13.91 17.94 10.53
N SER A 219 12.62 17.69 10.67
CA SER A 219 11.93 18.05 11.92
C SER A 219 11.37 16.90 12.74
N SER A 220 11.38 15.68 12.26
CA SER A 220 10.63 14.61 12.94
C SER A 220 11.44 13.57 13.72
N ARG A 221 12.70 13.32 13.32
CA ARG A 221 13.61 12.41 14.06
C ARG A 221 15.06 12.83 13.85
N GLU A 222 15.77 13.16 14.92
CA GLU A 222 17.18 13.62 14.85
C GLU A 222 18.14 12.52 14.34
N ASP A 223 17.86 11.25 14.67
CA ASP A 223 18.64 10.08 14.25
C ASP A 223 18.32 9.61 12.81
N TYR A 224 17.26 10.13 12.22
CA TYR A 224 16.78 9.70 10.91
C TYR A 224 17.71 10.12 9.78
N VAL A 225 18.32 11.30 9.88
CA VAL A 225 19.20 11.85 8.84
C VAL A 225 20.53 11.08 8.77
N GLU A 226 21.08 10.61 9.89
CA GLU A 226 22.35 9.88 9.91
C GLU A 226 22.25 8.49 9.24
N ASN A 227 21.08 7.84 9.37
CA ASN A 227 20.87 6.48 8.86
C ASN A 227 20.22 6.42 7.47
N VAL A 228 19.63 7.52 7.00
CA VAL A 228 18.91 7.57 5.70
C VAL A 228 19.82 7.21 4.53
N GLN A 229 21.05 7.77 4.48
CA GLN A 229 21.94 7.59 3.36
C GLN A 229 22.42 6.14 3.23
N ASP A 230 22.76 5.49 4.35
CA ASP A 230 23.24 4.11 4.32
C ASP A 230 22.10 3.14 3.98
N SER A 231 20.94 3.32 4.59
CA SER A 231 19.78 2.46 4.34
C SER A 231 19.24 2.62 2.92
N LEU A 232 19.15 3.85 2.39
CA LEU A 232 18.79 4.08 0.99
C LEU A 232 19.81 3.50 0.02
N SER A 233 21.11 3.60 0.32
CA SER A 233 22.16 2.99 -0.49
C SER A 233 21.97 1.49 -0.63
N GLU A 234 21.70 0.79 0.47
CA GLU A 234 21.49 -0.65 0.46
C GLU A 234 20.24 -1.03 -0.34
N VAL A 235 19.11 -0.37 -0.10
CA VAL A 235 17.87 -0.67 -0.82
C VAL A 235 17.99 -0.39 -2.31
N VAL A 236 18.59 0.75 -2.67
CA VAL A 236 18.81 1.09 -4.08
C VAL A 236 19.80 0.12 -4.74
N ALA A 237 20.85 -0.32 -4.05
CA ALA A 237 21.79 -1.31 -4.56
C ALA A 237 21.08 -2.65 -4.84
N VAL A 238 20.33 -3.18 -3.87
CA VAL A 238 19.56 -4.42 -4.04
C VAL A 238 18.56 -4.30 -5.19
N TRP A 239 17.86 -3.18 -5.28
CA TRP A 239 16.89 -2.96 -6.36
C TRP A 239 17.54 -2.91 -7.74
N PHE A 240 18.69 -2.25 -7.89
CA PHE A 240 19.42 -2.24 -9.16
C PHE A 240 20.00 -3.60 -9.52
N ASP A 241 20.54 -4.35 -8.54
CA ASP A 241 21.06 -5.70 -8.78
C ASP A 241 19.96 -6.67 -9.25
N ARG A 242 18.74 -6.53 -8.72
CA ARG A 242 17.58 -7.33 -9.16
C ARG A 242 17.06 -6.94 -10.56
N LYS A 243 17.35 -5.73 -11.03
CA LYS A 243 16.88 -5.21 -12.34
C LYS A 243 17.82 -5.57 -13.51
N GLN A 244 19.06 -5.99 -13.22
CA GLN A 244 20.02 -6.45 -14.23
C GLN A 244 19.88 -7.95 -14.50
#